data_6565a77a9382df01ce5faf3a5aa4aeec
#
_entry.id   6565a77a9382df01ce5faf3a5aa4aeec
#
_cell.length_a   1.000
_cell.length_b   1.000
_cell.length_c   1.000
_cell.angle_alpha   90.00
_cell.angle_beta   90.00
_cell.angle_gamma   90.00
#
_symmetry.space_group_name_H-M   'P 1'
#
loop_
_entity.id
_entity.type
_entity.pdbx_description
1 polymer ?
#
loop_
_entity_poly.entity_id
_entity_poly.type
_entity_poly.pdbx_seq_one_letter_code
_entity_poly.pdbx_strand_id
1 'polypeptide(L)'
;EGREPVIRFKLLDGAISFADLVRGEVTYDAKNLGGDPVIVRSNGIPTFTFAGAVDDINQKITHVIRGEDHVTNAAAQVRIFEALGANVPTFAHMPMLLDSDGGKLSKRLDSLSISNLKAQGFMPEAIVSYLAALGTSVDPKIAPLEDLATQFDFEAMGRAPVRFDLDQVLRLN
;
A
#
# COMPACT_ATOMS: atom_id res chain seq x y z
N GLU A 1 13.82 30.06 -20.38
CA GLU A 1 14.04 29.06 -21.43
C GLU A 1 12.92 28.00 -21.38
N GLY A 2 11.73 28.31 -21.95
CA GLY A 2 10.76 27.41 -22.54
C GLY A 2 10.24 26.18 -21.76
N ARG A 3 10.44 26.08 -20.44
CA ARG A 3 9.87 24.98 -19.66
C ARG A 3 8.49 25.38 -19.17
N GLU A 4 7.49 24.57 -19.49
CA GLU A 4 6.16 24.70 -18.93
C GLU A 4 6.20 24.57 -17.40
N PRO A 5 5.47 25.43 -16.66
CA PRO A 5 5.48 25.44 -15.20
C PRO A 5 4.81 24.18 -14.66
N VAL A 6 5.23 23.76 -13.46
CA VAL A 6 4.54 22.73 -12.65
C VAL A 6 3.77 23.41 -11.53
N ILE A 7 2.69 22.78 -11.05
CA ILE A 7 1.99 23.22 -9.85
C ILE A 7 2.50 22.42 -8.66
N ARG A 8 2.90 23.12 -7.61
CA ARG A 8 3.32 22.51 -6.35
C ARG A 8 2.32 22.83 -5.24
N PHE A 9 2.09 21.85 -4.40
CA PHE A 9 1.30 22.03 -3.18
C PHE A 9 2.24 22.54 -2.08
N LYS A 10 1.93 23.70 -1.52
CA LYS A 10 2.73 24.27 -0.45
C LYS A 10 2.47 23.51 0.86
N LEU A 11 3.48 22.78 1.33
CA LEU A 11 3.44 22.15 2.63
C LEU A 11 3.65 23.20 3.72
N LEU A 12 2.75 23.22 4.70
CA LEU A 12 2.95 23.99 5.91
C LEU A 12 3.91 23.25 6.84
N ASP A 13 4.78 23.99 7.51
CA ASP A 13 5.68 23.44 8.53
C ASP A 13 4.91 22.74 9.66
N GLY A 14 5.54 21.77 10.28
CA GLY A 14 5.03 21.09 11.46
C GLY A 14 4.87 19.59 11.28
N ALA A 15 4.39 18.94 12.32
CA ALA A 15 4.12 17.52 12.32
C ALA A 15 2.88 17.17 11.48
N ILE A 16 2.96 16.04 10.80
CA ILE A 16 1.86 15.43 10.05
C ILE A 16 1.65 14.05 10.62
N SER A 17 0.54 13.84 11.31
CA SER A 17 0.22 12.56 11.95
C SER A 17 -1.01 11.94 11.30
N PHE A 18 -1.01 10.61 11.19
CA PHE A 18 -2.17 9.86 10.72
C PHE A 18 -2.18 8.45 11.34
N ALA A 19 -3.38 7.89 11.44
CA ALA A 19 -3.58 6.53 11.91
C ALA A 19 -3.29 5.51 10.79
N ASP A 20 -2.54 4.46 11.14
CA ASP A 20 -2.25 3.34 10.25
C ASP A 20 -2.52 2.02 10.99
N LEU A 21 -3.36 1.16 10.41
CA LEU A 21 -3.82 -0.06 11.06
C LEU A 21 -2.70 -1.09 11.31
N VAL A 22 -1.62 -1.03 10.51
CA VAL A 22 -0.46 -1.93 10.68
C VAL A 22 0.63 -1.26 11.50
N ARG A 23 0.83 0.07 11.31
CA ARG A 23 1.97 0.80 11.88
C ARG A 23 1.63 1.58 13.14
N GLY A 24 0.35 1.67 13.49
CA GLY A 24 -0.12 2.54 14.57
C GLY A 24 -0.14 4.01 14.16
N GLU A 25 0.15 4.90 15.08
CA GLU A 25 0.27 6.32 14.76
C GLU A 25 1.60 6.61 14.06
N VAL A 26 1.51 7.15 12.85
CA VAL A 26 2.66 7.55 12.03
C VAL A 26 2.77 9.06 12.03
N THR A 27 3.95 9.58 12.32
CA THR A 27 4.23 11.03 12.33
C THR A 27 5.44 11.36 11.47
N TYR A 28 5.28 12.35 10.60
CA TYR A 28 6.35 12.95 9.80
C TYR A 28 6.50 14.43 10.14
N ASP A 29 7.74 14.96 10.10
CA ASP A 29 7.95 16.39 9.99
C ASP A 29 7.84 16.79 8.51
N ALA A 30 7.01 17.79 8.20
CA ALA A 30 6.83 18.29 6.82
C ALA A 30 8.16 18.63 6.12
N LYS A 31 9.16 19.10 6.88
CA LYS A 31 10.52 19.40 6.37
C LYS A 31 11.25 18.19 5.81
N ASN A 32 10.92 16.99 6.30
CA ASN A 32 11.54 15.73 5.89
C ASN A 32 10.89 15.11 4.64
N LEU A 33 9.83 15.71 4.11
CA LEU A 33 9.14 15.23 2.90
C LEU A 33 9.79 15.69 1.58
N GLY A 34 10.96 16.36 1.65
CA GLY A 34 11.69 16.78 0.44
C GLY A 34 11.15 18.04 -0.23
N GLY A 35 10.35 18.83 0.49
CA GLY A 35 9.78 20.11 0.05
C GLY A 35 8.38 19.98 -0.55
N ASP A 36 7.92 21.05 -1.18
CA ASP A 36 6.58 21.17 -1.76
C ASP A 36 6.38 20.16 -2.89
N PRO A 37 5.49 19.14 -2.76
CA PRO A 37 5.32 18.13 -3.79
C PRO A 37 4.67 18.73 -5.05
N VAL A 38 5.12 18.25 -6.22
CA VAL A 38 4.44 18.54 -7.48
C VAL A 38 3.10 17.83 -7.49
N ILE A 39 2.01 18.57 -7.65
CA ILE A 39 0.66 18.03 -7.77
C ILE A 39 0.15 17.99 -9.21
N VAL A 40 0.60 18.92 -10.08
CA VAL A 40 0.33 18.88 -11.51
C VAL A 40 1.64 19.06 -12.26
N ARG A 41 1.88 18.18 -13.22
CA ARG A 41 3.05 18.20 -14.09
C ARG A 41 2.95 19.29 -15.13
N SER A 42 4.07 19.63 -15.78
CA SER A 42 4.12 20.63 -16.86
C SER A 42 3.20 20.34 -18.05
N ASN A 43 2.86 19.08 -18.27
CA ASN A 43 1.89 18.68 -19.32
C ASN A 43 0.42 18.72 -18.86
N GLY A 44 0.12 19.32 -17.71
CA GLY A 44 -1.22 19.43 -17.16
C GLY A 44 -1.75 18.16 -16.46
N ILE A 45 -0.98 17.06 -16.46
CA ILE A 45 -1.41 15.80 -15.85
C ILE A 45 -1.15 15.84 -14.33
N PRO A 46 -2.16 15.56 -13.47
CA PRO A 46 -1.97 15.46 -12.04
C PRO A 46 -1.03 14.30 -11.68
N THR A 47 -0.32 14.45 -10.56
CA THR A 47 0.51 13.37 -10.03
C THR A 47 -0.35 12.34 -9.29
N PHE A 48 0.16 11.13 -9.15
CA PHE A 48 -0.49 10.04 -8.41
C PHE A 48 -0.95 10.48 -7.01
N THR A 49 -0.08 11.17 -6.27
CA THR A 49 -0.37 11.59 -4.89
C THR A 49 -1.58 12.53 -4.82
N PHE A 50 -1.72 13.43 -5.79
CA PHE A 50 -2.84 14.37 -5.84
C PHE A 50 -4.10 13.74 -6.41
N ALA A 51 -3.99 13.08 -7.56
CA ALA A 51 -5.13 12.43 -8.21
C ALA A 51 -5.76 11.37 -7.29
N GLY A 52 -4.94 10.54 -6.64
CA GLY A 52 -5.44 9.54 -5.69
C GLY A 52 -6.21 10.16 -4.53
N ALA A 53 -5.72 11.26 -3.93
CA ALA A 53 -6.45 11.92 -2.85
C ALA A 53 -7.80 12.49 -3.33
N VAL A 54 -7.87 13.08 -4.51
CA VAL A 54 -9.12 13.61 -5.09
C VAL A 54 -10.09 12.47 -5.42
N ASP A 55 -9.61 11.38 -5.99
CA ASP A 55 -10.43 10.21 -6.31
C ASP A 55 -10.98 9.56 -5.03
N ASP A 56 -10.16 9.41 -4.00
CA ASP A 56 -10.56 8.87 -2.69
C ASP A 56 -11.64 9.73 -2.04
N ILE A 57 -11.55 11.06 -2.13
CA ILE A 57 -12.58 11.99 -1.65
C ILE A 57 -13.88 11.78 -2.42
N ASN A 58 -13.83 11.78 -3.74
CA ASN A 58 -15.01 11.66 -4.59
C ASN A 58 -15.72 10.31 -4.43
N GLN A 59 -14.95 9.24 -4.24
CA GLN A 59 -15.44 7.88 -4.03
C GLN A 59 -15.79 7.59 -2.57
N LYS A 60 -15.55 8.54 -1.65
CA LYS A 60 -15.79 8.39 -0.21
C LYS A 60 -15.05 7.19 0.38
N ILE A 61 -13.81 7.01 -0.03
CA ILE A 61 -12.94 5.95 0.49
C ILE A 61 -12.69 6.19 1.99
N THR A 62 -12.94 5.17 2.79
CA THR A 62 -12.76 5.20 4.25
C THR A 62 -11.42 4.62 4.68
N HIS A 63 -10.88 3.68 3.91
CA HIS A 63 -9.63 2.97 4.20
C HIS A 63 -8.77 2.87 2.96
N VAL A 64 -7.50 3.25 3.07
CA VAL A 64 -6.49 3.12 2.00
C VAL A 64 -5.50 2.04 2.40
N ILE A 65 -5.62 0.85 1.78
CA ILE A 65 -4.76 -0.31 2.03
C ILE A 65 -3.80 -0.47 0.87
N ARG A 66 -2.48 -0.42 1.13
CA ARG A 66 -1.45 -0.46 0.07
C ARG A 66 -0.09 -0.88 0.61
N GLY A 67 0.92 -0.98 -0.26
CA GLY A 67 2.29 -1.29 0.15
C GLY A 67 2.96 -0.18 0.96
N GLU A 68 3.87 -0.55 1.83
CA GLU A 68 4.60 0.36 2.73
C GLU A 68 5.50 1.37 1.99
N ASP A 69 5.84 1.12 0.74
CA ASP A 69 6.59 2.05 -0.11
C ASP A 69 5.83 3.37 -0.35
N HIS A 70 4.54 3.42 -0.02
CA HIS A 70 3.69 4.59 -0.10
C HIS A 70 3.48 5.34 1.23
N VAL A 71 4.09 4.93 2.33
CA VAL A 71 3.91 5.58 3.65
C VAL A 71 4.24 7.08 3.61
N THR A 72 5.35 7.45 2.96
CA THR A 72 5.74 8.86 2.81
C THR A 72 4.72 9.65 1.97
N ASN A 73 4.11 8.99 0.96
CA ASN A 73 3.07 9.63 0.14
C ASN A 73 1.81 9.92 0.97
N ALA A 74 1.49 9.07 1.97
CA ALA A 74 0.35 9.28 2.85
C ALA A 74 0.48 10.61 3.61
N ALA A 75 1.66 10.96 4.10
CA ALA A 75 1.87 12.23 4.80
C ALA A 75 1.54 13.44 3.92
N ALA A 76 1.97 13.42 2.64
CA ALA A 76 1.61 14.48 1.70
C ALA A 76 0.10 14.48 1.37
N GLN A 77 -0.51 13.28 1.23
CA GLN A 77 -1.94 13.15 0.97
C GLN A 77 -2.78 13.65 2.14
N VAL A 78 -2.40 13.39 3.39
CA VAL A 78 -3.07 13.95 4.59
C VAL A 78 -3.21 15.46 4.47
N ARG A 79 -2.13 16.17 4.13
CA ARG A 79 -2.19 17.63 3.95
C ARG A 79 -3.07 18.05 2.77
N ILE A 80 -3.15 17.23 1.72
CA ILE A 80 -4.05 17.49 0.59
C ILE A 80 -5.51 17.29 1.01
N PHE A 81 -5.86 16.22 1.74
CA PHE A 81 -7.20 16.00 2.31
C PHE A 81 -7.62 17.18 3.18
N GLU A 82 -6.76 17.61 4.11
CA GLU A 82 -7.01 18.75 4.98
C GLU A 82 -7.24 20.04 4.20
N ALA A 83 -6.41 20.33 3.19
CA ALA A 83 -6.53 21.52 2.36
C ALA A 83 -7.81 21.54 1.51
N LEU A 84 -8.33 20.37 1.13
CA LEU A 84 -9.58 20.21 0.42
C LEU A 84 -10.80 20.15 1.37
N GLY A 85 -10.60 20.27 2.67
CA GLY A 85 -11.67 20.20 3.68
C GLY A 85 -12.35 18.84 3.79
N ALA A 86 -11.62 17.77 3.42
CA ALA A 86 -12.12 16.41 3.41
C ALA A 86 -11.64 15.61 4.63
N ASN A 87 -12.36 14.57 4.99
CA ASN A 87 -11.91 13.63 6.01
C ASN A 87 -10.71 12.83 5.51
N VAL A 88 -9.71 12.69 6.36
CA VAL A 88 -8.55 11.82 6.11
C VAL A 88 -8.99 10.37 6.28
N PRO A 89 -8.77 9.48 5.30
CA PRO A 89 -9.06 8.06 5.46
C PRO A 89 -8.11 7.40 6.46
N THR A 90 -8.50 6.27 7.00
CA THR A 90 -7.60 5.40 7.75
C THR A 90 -6.66 4.70 6.77
N PHE A 91 -5.37 4.66 7.08
CA PHE A 91 -4.38 3.97 6.25
C PHE A 91 -4.07 2.57 6.79
N ALA A 92 -3.64 1.68 5.91
CA ALA A 92 -2.98 0.42 6.27
C ALA A 92 -1.82 0.17 5.28
N HIS A 93 -0.59 0.34 5.74
CA HIS A 93 0.59 0.11 4.90
C HIS A 93 1.15 -1.27 5.17
N MET A 94 0.85 -2.17 4.24
CA MET A 94 1.24 -3.59 4.29
C MET A 94 2.74 -3.75 4.06
N PRO A 95 3.39 -4.73 4.71
CA PRO A 95 4.82 -4.98 4.52
C PRO A 95 5.14 -5.35 3.06
N MET A 96 6.36 -5.02 2.63
CA MET A 96 6.83 -5.39 1.30
C MET A 96 6.95 -6.90 1.15
N LEU A 97 6.49 -7.40 0.01
CA LEU A 97 6.75 -8.77 -0.40
C LEU A 97 8.10 -8.85 -1.11
N LEU A 98 8.94 -9.75 -0.64
CA LEU A 98 10.25 -10.05 -1.21
C LEU A 98 10.21 -11.41 -1.90
N ASP A 99 11.09 -11.62 -2.86
CA ASP A 99 11.35 -12.93 -3.44
C ASP A 99 12.17 -13.82 -2.48
N SER A 100 12.44 -15.06 -2.89
CA SER A 100 13.24 -16.01 -2.13
C SER A 100 14.64 -15.50 -1.78
N ASP A 101 15.21 -14.66 -2.65
CA ASP A 101 16.57 -14.12 -2.51
C ASP A 101 16.60 -12.82 -1.69
N GLY A 102 15.41 -12.32 -1.29
CA GLY A 102 15.26 -11.07 -0.53
C GLY A 102 15.21 -9.80 -1.40
N GLY A 103 15.11 -9.96 -2.72
CA GLY A 103 14.85 -8.88 -3.65
C GLY A 103 13.37 -8.49 -3.64
N LYS A 104 13.03 -7.29 -4.15
CA LYS A 104 11.63 -6.93 -4.36
C LYS A 104 11.00 -7.89 -5.37
N LEU A 105 9.80 -8.38 -5.08
CA LEU A 105 8.99 -9.11 -6.06
C LEU A 105 8.83 -8.20 -7.29
N SER A 106 9.68 -8.40 -8.28
CA SER A 106 9.76 -7.53 -9.44
C SER A 106 8.95 -8.11 -10.60
N LYS A 107 8.52 -7.23 -11.52
CA LYS A 107 7.85 -7.61 -12.78
C LYS A 107 8.65 -8.60 -13.66
N ARG A 108 9.92 -8.88 -13.31
CA ARG A 108 10.77 -9.86 -14.01
C ARG A 108 10.50 -11.31 -13.58
N LEU A 109 9.80 -11.51 -12.46
CA LEU A 109 9.33 -12.82 -12.03
C LEU A 109 7.91 -13.05 -12.55
N ASP A 110 7.74 -13.08 -13.88
CA ASP A 110 6.47 -13.47 -14.53
C ASP A 110 5.89 -14.75 -13.92
N SER A 111 6.75 -15.63 -13.39
CA SER A 111 6.36 -16.90 -12.77
C SER A 111 5.42 -16.76 -11.57
N LEU A 112 5.45 -15.64 -10.85
CA LEU A 112 4.62 -15.38 -9.67
C LEU A 112 3.40 -14.47 -9.95
N SER A 113 3.13 -14.16 -11.21
CA SER A 113 1.89 -13.45 -11.55
C SER A 113 0.69 -14.37 -11.32
N ILE A 114 -0.44 -13.81 -10.92
CA ILE A 114 -1.69 -14.58 -10.71
C ILE A 114 -2.06 -15.37 -11.96
N SER A 115 -1.85 -14.81 -13.16
CA SER A 115 -2.10 -15.50 -14.43
C SER A 115 -1.21 -16.75 -14.61
N ASN A 116 0.05 -16.66 -14.20
CA ASN A 116 0.97 -17.80 -14.29
C ASN A 116 0.72 -18.84 -13.19
N LEU A 117 0.41 -18.43 -11.98
CA LEU A 117 0.00 -19.36 -10.92
C LEU A 117 -1.26 -20.12 -11.34
N LYS A 118 -2.24 -19.45 -11.93
CA LYS A 118 -3.43 -20.08 -12.51
C LYS A 118 -3.06 -21.08 -13.62
N ALA A 119 -2.16 -20.72 -14.54
CA ALA A 119 -1.71 -21.59 -15.62
C ALA A 119 -0.95 -22.83 -15.12
N GLN A 120 -0.28 -22.71 -13.98
CA GLN A 120 0.39 -23.81 -13.28
C GLN A 120 -0.55 -24.68 -12.44
N GLY A 121 -1.84 -24.34 -12.36
CA GLY A 121 -2.85 -25.13 -11.65
C GLY A 121 -3.00 -24.79 -10.17
N PHE A 122 -2.47 -23.65 -9.71
CA PHE A 122 -2.69 -23.21 -8.33
C PHE A 122 -4.15 -22.81 -8.11
N MET A 123 -4.75 -23.34 -7.04
CA MET A 123 -6.10 -22.99 -6.63
C MET A 123 -6.14 -21.58 -6.04
N PRO A 124 -7.17 -20.77 -6.38
CA PRO A 124 -7.33 -19.43 -5.79
C PRO A 124 -7.36 -19.46 -4.25
N GLU A 125 -8.03 -20.46 -3.68
CA GLU A 125 -8.17 -20.65 -2.24
C GLU A 125 -6.81 -20.87 -1.56
N ALA A 126 -5.90 -21.61 -2.18
CA ALA A 126 -4.55 -21.84 -1.66
C ALA A 126 -3.75 -20.53 -1.65
N ILE A 127 -3.82 -19.76 -2.74
CA ILE A 127 -3.14 -18.47 -2.87
C ILE A 127 -3.68 -17.48 -1.83
N VAL A 128 -5.00 -17.33 -1.73
CA VAL A 128 -5.63 -16.36 -0.81
C VAL A 128 -5.37 -16.76 0.66
N SER A 129 -5.48 -18.05 1.00
CA SER A 129 -5.21 -18.52 2.36
C SER A 129 -3.75 -18.29 2.77
N TYR A 130 -2.82 -18.52 1.85
CA TYR A 130 -1.41 -18.23 2.09
C TYR A 130 -1.18 -16.72 2.30
N LEU A 131 -1.73 -15.88 1.43
CA LEU A 131 -1.56 -14.41 1.53
C LEU A 131 -2.20 -13.85 2.79
N ALA A 132 -3.34 -14.40 3.24
CA ALA A 132 -4.00 -13.95 4.48
C ALA A 132 -3.17 -14.23 5.74
N ALA A 133 -2.38 -15.30 5.74
CA ALA A 133 -1.48 -15.63 6.85
C ALA A 133 -0.10 -14.96 6.73
N LEU A 134 0.25 -14.50 5.52
CA LEU A 134 1.59 -13.98 5.24
C LEU A 134 1.86 -12.69 6.02
N GLY A 135 2.96 -12.67 6.75
CA GLY A 135 3.34 -11.54 7.61
C GLY A 135 2.72 -11.59 9.01
N THR A 136 1.98 -12.65 9.32
CA THR A 136 1.46 -12.94 10.65
C THR A 136 2.23 -14.14 11.28
N SER A 137 1.89 -14.49 12.51
CA SER A 137 2.39 -15.70 13.18
C SER A 137 1.49 -16.93 12.98
N VAL A 138 0.48 -16.83 12.11
CA VAL A 138 -0.50 -17.90 11.88
C VAL A 138 -0.02 -18.79 10.73
N ASP A 139 -0.07 -20.11 10.93
CA ASP A 139 0.18 -21.05 9.86
C ASP A 139 -0.98 -21.03 8.84
N PRO A 140 -0.68 -20.91 7.53
CA PRO A 140 -1.70 -20.85 6.51
C PRO A 140 -2.47 -22.18 6.42
N LYS A 141 -3.80 -22.09 6.37
CA LYS A 141 -4.71 -23.22 6.16
C LYS A 141 -5.76 -22.82 5.16
N ILE A 142 -6.11 -23.73 4.24
CA ILE A 142 -7.20 -23.46 3.29
C ILE A 142 -8.49 -23.23 4.06
N ALA A 143 -9.10 -22.08 3.78
CA ALA A 143 -10.40 -21.72 4.33
C ALA A 143 -11.20 -20.90 3.30
N PRO A 144 -12.53 -20.87 3.40
CA PRO A 144 -13.37 -19.96 2.63
C PRO A 144 -12.97 -18.49 2.87
N LEU A 145 -13.17 -17.64 1.87
CA LEU A 145 -12.80 -16.21 1.95
C LEU A 145 -13.49 -15.50 3.11
N GLU A 146 -14.74 -15.85 3.39
CA GLU A 146 -15.52 -15.30 4.51
C GLU A 146 -14.88 -15.60 5.85
N ASP A 147 -14.37 -16.81 6.03
CA ASP A 147 -13.71 -17.22 7.27
C ASP A 147 -12.35 -16.52 7.41
N LEU A 148 -11.59 -16.41 6.32
CA LEU A 148 -10.32 -15.66 6.29
C LEU A 148 -10.56 -14.18 6.62
N ALA A 149 -11.60 -13.58 6.08
CA ALA A 149 -11.94 -12.18 6.32
C ALA A 149 -12.33 -11.92 7.79
N THR A 150 -13.02 -12.87 8.44
CA THR A 150 -13.37 -12.74 9.87
C THR A 150 -12.17 -12.91 10.80
N GLN A 151 -11.15 -13.63 10.37
CA GLN A 151 -9.93 -13.90 11.15
C GLN A 151 -8.81 -12.89 10.88
N PHE A 152 -8.94 -12.11 9.80
CA PHE A 152 -7.92 -11.15 9.40
C PHE A 152 -7.85 -9.98 10.38
N ASP A 153 -6.65 -9.72 10.90
CA ASP A 153 -6.39 -8.65 11.84
C ASP A 153 -5.15 -7.84 11.39
N PHE A 154 -5.34 -6.56 11.16
CA PHE A 154 -4.26 -5.65 10.81
C PHE A 154 -3.22 -5.50 11.93
N GLU A 155 -3.63 -5.59 13.20
CA GLU A 155 -2.75 -5.48 14.35
C GLU A 155 -1.81 -6.69 14.48
N ALA A 156 -2.25 -7.86 13.99
CA ALA A 156 -1.43 -9.07 13.95
C ALA A 156 -0.39 -9.05 12.83
N MET A 157 -0.49 -8.10 11.90
CA MET A 157 0.42 -7.98 10.76
C MET A 157 1.78 -7.44 11.18
N GLY A 158 2.84 -8.17 10.84
CA GLY A 158 4.22 -7.73 11.06
C GLY A 158 4.57 -6.50 10.19
N ARG A 159 5.55 -5.70 10.65
CA ARG A 159 6.02 -4.50 9.92
C ARG A 159 7.25 -4.78 9.06
N ALA A 160 7.91 -5.92 9.26
CA ALA A 160 9.09 -6.29 8.49
C ALA A 160 8.69 -6.85 7.11
N PRO A 161 9.51 -6.61 6.07
CA PRO A 161 9.29 -7.23 4.77
C PRO A 161 9.20 -8.76 4.88
N VAL A 162 8.31 -9.35 4.10
CA VAL A 162 7.99 -10.78 4.16
C VAL A 162 8.42 -11.46 2.86
N ARG A 163 9.07 -12.62 2.97
CA ARG A 163 9.44 -13.41 1.80
C ARG A 163 8.27 -14.26 1.33
N PHE A 164 7.97 -14.17 0.04
CA PHE A 164 7.01 -15.04 -0.61
C PHE A 164 7.66 -16.40 -0.87
N ASP A 165 7.03 -17.46 -0.37
CA ASP A 165 7.49 -18.83 -0.51
C ASP A 165 6.47 -19.65 -1.31
N LEU A 166 6.82 -19.94 -2.59
CA LEU A 166 5.96 -20.67 -3.50
C LEU A 166 5.74 -22.13 -3.04
N ASP A 167 6.74 -22.74 -2.37
CA ASP A 167 6.61 -24.10 -1.87
C ASP A 167 5.57 -24.20 -0.75
N GLN A 168 5.37 -23.13 0.02
CA GLN A 168 4.27 -23.08 0.98
C GLN A 168 2.91 -23.04 0.30
N VAL A 169 2.77 -22.24 -0.76
CA VAL A 169 1.54 -22.21 -1.56
C VAL A 169 1.27 -23.57 -2.18
N LEU A 170 2.33 -24.24 -2.70
CA LEU A 170 2.21 -25.56 -3.31
C LEU A 170 1.76 -26.63 -2.29
N ARG A 171 2.21 -26.54 -1.04
CA ARG A 171 1.76 -27.47 0.03
C ARG A 171 0.29 -27.27 0.40
N LEU A 172 -0.26 -26.10 0.17
CA LEU A 172 -1.68 -25.81 0.38
C LEU A 172 -2.54 -26.21 -0.83
N ASN A 173 -1.93 -26.29 -2.02
CA ASN A 173 -2.63 -26.56 -3.26
C ASN A 173 -3.03 -28.02 -3.41
#